data_3e050fc2b8a059b32e7464a67284042b
#
_entry.id   3e050fc2b8a059b32e7464a67284042b
#
_cell.length_a   1.000
_cell.length_b   1.000
_cell.length_c   1.000
_cell.angle_alpha   90.00
_cell.angle_beta   90.00
_cell.angle_gamma   90.00
#
_symmetry.space_group_name_H-M   'P 1'
#
loop_
_entity.id
_entity.type
_entity.pdbx_description
1 polymer ?
#
loop_
_entity_poly.entity_id
_entity_poly.type
_entity_poly.pdbx_seq_one_letter_code
_entity_poly.pdbx_strand_id
1 'polypeptide(L)'
;MRITKKSLLVELLSGVQVVCLTVALLGGAFWVRTCVQDIVRTQIIQDNQLIAQQMSNLIGHRNDITDVKYGNASWEVLQSLIEDVSLPNSGYMCVADKSGQLLCHPKIRSNPELRQSNLLEHQISVDDQKKATIRSLLDRSGTGSLTGTIGSGRAAEVVSVASLSDLNSSLFVHQSEKGFRRAVNMLLIPIGGIALVVGLGLILVTKRASVGILNRYENKIAEINEGLEETVRTRSRALTKTRDAVILGLAKLSESRDNDTGQHLERIGAYVNILTKHLASLKPLPPELLEDIGLASSLHDIGKVGVPDQVLLKPGRLDAEERKAIEVHPKIGQSCLEIVGQRLGEDNFLSLATEICAYHHEKWDGSGYPYGLAGTDIPVSARIVAVADVYDALRSRRPYKEPMSHAKAREIILSGAGTHFDPDLIQAFSRGDREFEEYSDLQLDPSDSDSATRVHAENEFAEPELQTC
;
A
#
# COMPACT_ATOMS: atom_id res chain seq x y z
N MET A 1 4.12 0.50 -12.28
CA MET A 1 3.75 -0.91 -11.98
C MET A 1 3.19 -1.14 -10.55
N ARG A 2 3.21 -0.18 -9.63
CA ARG A 2 2.59 -0.27 -8.28
C ARG A 2 1.07 0.03 -8.23
N ILE A 3 0.54 0.69 -9.25
CA ILE A 3 -0.89 1.07 -9.34
C ILE A 3 -1.81 -0.16 -9.51
N THR A 4 -1.33 -1.22 -10.15
CA THR A 4 -2.10 -2.42 -10.49
C THR A 4 -2.48 -3.30 -9.29
N LYS A 5 -1.69 -3.35 -8.20
CA LYS A 5 -2.00 -4.19 -7.03
C LYS A 5 -3.08 -3.60 -6.12
N LYS A 6 -3.16 -2.27 -5.99
CA LYS A 6 -4.14 -1.59 -5.13
C LYS A 6 -5.51 -1.48 -5.81
N SER A 7 -5.56 -1.18 -7.12
CA SER A 7 -6.81 -1.23 -7.88
C SER A 7 -7.40 -2.64 -7.87
N LEU A 8 -6.57 -3.67 -7.96
CA LEU A 8 -6.98 -5.06 -7.86
C LEU A 8 -7.61 -5.39 -6.49
N LEU A 9 -7.07 -4.87 -5.38
CA LEU A 9 -7.63 -5.08 -4.04
C LEU A 9 -9.00 -4.41 -3.87
N VAL A 10 -9.18 -3.18 -4.35
CA VAL A 10 -10.47 -2.48 -4.32
C VAL A 10 -11.48 -3.18 -5.22
N GLU A 11 -11.09 -3.65 -6.39
CA GLU A 11 -11.93 -4.45 -7.27
C GLU A 11 -12.30 -5.80 -6.67
N LEU A 12 -11.36 -6.49 -6.03
CA LEU A 12 -11.62 -7.76 -5.34
C LEU A 12 -12.58 -7.56 -4.16
N LEU A 13 -12.39 -6.55 -3.32
CA LEU A 13 -13.27 -6.23 -2.21
C LEU A 13 -14.68 -5.83 -2.69
N SER A 14 -14.78 -5.02 -3.74
CA SER A 14 -16.08 -4.67 -4.32
C SER A 14 -16.74 -5.88 -4.98
N GLY A 15 -15.99 -6.77 -5.62
CA GLY A 15 -16.47 -8.03 -6.17
C GLY A 15 -17.03 -8.96 -5.09
N VAL A 16 -16.34 -9.12 -3.98
CA VAL A 16 -16.80 -9.91 -2.83
C VAL A 16 -18.10 -9.32 -2.26
N GLN A 17 -18.20 -8.00 -2.10
CA GLN A 17 -19.43 -7.34 -1.62
C GLN A 17 -20.61 -7.59 -2.56
N VAL A 18 -20.40 -7.53 -3.89
CA VAL A 18 -21.42 -7.84 -4.89
C VAL A 18 -21.89 -9.28 -4.75
N VAL A 19 -20.98 -10.23 -4.66
CA VAL A 19 -21.31 -11.66 -4.52
C VAL A 19 -22.07 -11.90 -3.21
N CYS A 20 -21.59 -11.39 -2.07
CA CYS A 20 -22.27 -11.55 -0.79
C CYS A 20 -23.69 -10.96 -0.79
N LEU A 21 -23.87 -9.77 -1.35
CA LEU A 21 -25.17 -9.11 -1.44
C LEU A 21 -26.10 -9.90 -2.36
N THR A 22 -25.62 -10.37 -3.50
CA THR A 22 -26.40 -11.17 -4.45
C THR A 22 -26.86 -12.48 -3.80
N VAL A 23 -25.97 -13.18 -3.11
CA VAL A 23 -26.29 -14.41 -2.38
C VAL A 23 -27.31 -14.15 -1.28
N ALA A 24 -27.16 -13.07 -0.51
CA ALA A 24 -28.10 -12.70 0.55
C ALA A 24 -29.50 -12.34 -0.01
N LEU A 25 -29.56 -11.60 -1.11
CA LEU A 25 -30.83 -11.24 -1.76
C LEU A 25 -31.53 -12.45 -2.37
N LEU A 26 -30.78 -13.31 -3.05
CA LEU A 26 -31.36 -14.55 -3.65
C LEU A 26 -31.80 -15.52 -2.56
N GLY A 27 -30.97 -15.70 -1.52
CA GLY A 27 -31.32 -16.55 -0.37
C GLY A 27 -32.51 -16.03 0.40
N GLY A 28 -32.57 -14.71 0.66
CA GLY A 28 -33.70 -14.06 1.30
C GLY A 28 -34.99 -14.16 0.47
N ALA A 29 -34.93 -13.91 -0.83
CA ALA A 29 -36.07 -14.04 -1.73
C ALA A 29 -36.60 -15.51 -1.82
N PHE A 30 -35.65 -16.45 -1.86
CA PHE A 30 -36.02 -17.89 -1.84
C PHE A 30 -36.68 -18.25 -0.49
N TRP A 31 -36.13 -17.83 0.63
CA TRP A 31 -36.66 -18.11 1.95
C TRP A 31 -38.06 -17.49 2.14
N VAL A 32 -38.25 -16.21 1.79
CA VAL A 32 -39.56 -15.54 1.84
C VAL A 32 -40.58 -16.27 0.98
N ARG A 33 -40.21 -16.66 -0.25
CA ARG A 33 -41.08 -17.43 -1.16
C ARG A 33 -41.51 -18.75 -0.52
N THR A 34 -40.59 -19.48 0.09
CA THR A 34 -40.88 -20.78 0.72
C THR A 34 -41.82 -20.59 1.89
N CYS A 35 -41.50 -19.64 2.80
CA CYS A 35 -42.37 -19.36 3.97
C CYS A 35 -43.78 -18.93 3.56
N VAL A 36 -43.91 -18.06 2.54
CA VAL A 36 -45.23 -17.62 2.08
C VAL A 36 -45.97 -18.78 1.45
N GLN A 37 -45.33 -19.66 0.68
CA GLN A 37 -45.93 -20.84 0.12
C GLN A 37 -46.46 -21.79 1.19
N ASP A 38 -45.68 -22.00 2.26
CA ASP A 38 -46.06 -22.88 3.37
C ASP A 38 -47.25 -22.32 4.17
N ILE A 39 -47.22 -21.01 4.49
CA ILE A 39 -48.33 -20.35 5.18
C ILE A 39 -49.63 -20.51 4.42
N VAL A 40 -49.58 -20.28 3.11
CA VAL A 40 -50.80 -20.33 2.31
C VAL A 40 -51.28 -21.73 2.05
N ARG A 41 -50.37 -22.68 1.85
CA ARG A 41 -50.74 -24.09 1.79
C ARG A 41 -51.49 -24.50 3.06
N THR A 42 -50.98 -24.09 4.22
CA THR A 42 -51.61 -24.35 5.50
C THR A 42 -52.99 -23.72 5.58
N GLN A 43 -53.14 -22.47 5.11
CA GLN A 43 -54.44 -21.79 5.07
C GLN A 43 -55.41 -22.47 4.14
N ILE A 44 -55.01 -22.86 2.92
CA ILE A 44 -55.85 -23.59 2.00
C ILE A 44 -56.32 -24.95 2.60
N ILE A 45 -55.45 -25.65 3.32
CA ILE A 45 -55.76 -26.87 4.02
C ILE A 45 -56.86 -26.63 5.06
N GLN A 46 -56.71 -25.60 5.90
CA GLN A 46 -57.70 -25.26 6.94
C GLN A 46 -59.04 -24.85 6.34
N ASP A 47 -59.00 -23.97 5.32
CA ASP A 47 -60.22 -23.53 4.64
C ASP A 47 -60.98 -24.72 3.99
N ASN A 48 -60.26 -25.60 3.31
CA ASN A 48 -60.84 -26.79 2.72
C ASN A 48 -61.46 -27.74 3.72
N GLN A 49 -60.80 -27.92 4.89
CA GLN A 49 -61.34 -28.75 5.96
C GLN A 49 -62.63 -28.16 6.53
N LEU A 50 -62.63 -26.83 6.74
CA LEU A 50 -63.80 -26.12 7.25
C LEU A 50 -64.98 -26.23 6.25
N ILE A 51 -64.71 -25.99 4.97
CA ILE A 51 -65.70 -26.08 3.92
C ILE A 51 -66.24 -27.52 3.80
N ALA A 52 -65.34 -28.51 3.81
CA ALA A 52 -65.76 -29.91 3.74
C ALA A 52 -66.65 -30.27 4.92
N GLN A 53 -66.36 -29.83 6.12
CA GLN A 53 -67.15 -30.10 7.31
C GLN A 53 -68.50 -29.35 7.32
N GLN A 54 -68.52 -28.08 6.91
CA GLN A 54 -69.74 -27.28 6.80
C GLN A 54 -70.66 -27.88 5.76
N MET A 55 -70.16 -28.24 4.61
CA MET A 55 -70.89 -28.83 3.53
C MET A 55 -71.42 -30.25 3.89
N SER A 56 -70.61 -31.07 4.59
CA SER A 56 -71.04 -32.38 5.07
C SER A 56 -72.22 -32.25 6.02
N ASN A 57 -72.14 -31.27 6.98
CA ASN A 57 -73.23 -30.97 7.87
C ASN A 57 -74.52 -30.50 7.11
N LEU A 58 -74.31 -29.57 6.17
CA LEU A 58 -75.43 -29.03 5.35
C LEU A 58 -76.14 -30.14 4.58
N ILE A 59 -75.42 -31.03 3.91
CA ILE A 59 -75.95 -32.15 3.15
C ILE A 59 -76.61 -33.17 4.10
N GLY A 60 -76.04 -33.54 5.21
CA GLY A 60 -76.54 -34.47 6.20
C GLY A 60 -77.85 -34.04 6.87
N HIS A 61 -78.16 -32.76 6.94
CA HIS A 61 -79.41 -32.24 7.51
C HIS A 61 -80.53 -32.04 6.54
N ARG A 62 -80.32 -32.38 5.27
CA ARG A 62 -81.31 -32.26 4.19
C ARG A 62 -82.15 -33.55 4.02
N ASN A 63 -83.38 -33.48 4.40
CA ASN A 63 -84.33 -34.63 4.25
C ASN A 63 -84.69 -34.98 2.82
N ASP A 64 -84.44 -34.08 1.85
CA ASP A 64 -84.67 -34.27 0.42
C ASP A 64 -83.54 -34.97 -0.30
N ILE A 65 -82.44 -35.25 0.36
CA ILE A 65 -81.25 -35.96 -0.14
C ILE A 65 -81.16 -37.31 0.54
N THR A 66 -81.77 -38.32 0.05
CA THR A 66 -81.75 -39.70 0.60
C THR A 66 -81.52 -40.72 -0.54
N ASP A 67 -80.72 -41.77 -0.29
CA ASP A 67 -80.39 -42.82 -1.26
C ASP A 67 -79.97 -42.28 -2.66
N VAL A 68 -78.85 -41.53 -2.71
CA VAL A 68 -78.32 -40.85 -3.89
C VAL A 68 -77.88 -41.90 -4.93
N LYS A 69 -78.62 -41.99 -6.04
CA LYS A 69 -78.23 -42.74 -7.20
C LYS A 69 -78.33 -41.86 -8.44
N TYR A 70 -77.36 -41.99 -9.35
CA TYR A 70 -77.33 -41.17 -10.56
C TYR A 70 -78.68 -41.11 -11.29
N GLY A 71 -79.13 -39.85 -11.52
CA GLY A 71 -80.37 -39.59 -12.25
C GLY A 71 -81.65 -39.69 -11.42
N ASN A 72 -81.61 -39.97 -10.12
CA ASN A 72 -82.74 -39.85 -9.23
C ASN A 72 -82.98 -38.44 -8.72
N ALA A 73 -84.10 -38.16 -8.04
CA ALA A 73 -84.38 -36.82 -7.50
C ALA A 73 -83.35 -36.35 -6.48
N SER A 74 -82.89 -37.22 -5.58
CA SER A 74 -81.83 -36.89 -4.59
C SER A 74 -80.52 -36.57 -5.29
N TRP A 75 -80.22 -37.27 -6.39
CA TRP A 75 -78.98 -36.94 -7.15
C TRP A 75 -79.08 -35.56 -7.82
N GLU A 76 -80.22 -35.19 -8.43
CA GLU A 76 -80.40 -33.88 -9.07
C GLU A 76 -80.27 -32.75 -8.08
N VAL A 77 -80.79 -32.90 -6.86
CA VAL A 77 -80.63 -31.89 -5.79
C VAL A 77 -79.18 -31.76 -5.33
N LEU A 78 -78.52 -32.91 -5.12
CA LEU A 78 -77.15 -32.91 -4.69
C LEU A 78 -76.16 -32.34 -5.77
N GLN A 79 -76.45 -32.78 -7.06
CA GLN A 79 -75.63 -32.30 -8.17
C GLN A 79 -75.83 -30.80 -8.43
N SER A 80 -77.02 -30.24 -8.30
CA SER A 80 -77.27 -28.81 -8.38
C SER A 80 -76.50 -28.06 -7.26
N LEU A 81 -76.57 -28.57 -6.04
CA LEU A 81 -75.85 -28.00 -4.92
C LEU A 81 -74.34 -27.97 -5.17
N ILE A 82 -73.75 -29.01 -5.72
CA ILE A 82 -72.35 -29.12 -6.07
C ILE A 82 -71.96 -28.16 -7.22
N GLU A 83 -72.86 -28.00 -8.23
CA GLU A 83 -72.63 -27.07 -9.36
C GLU A 83 -72.68 -25.59 -8.94
N ASP A 84 -73.57 -25.25 -8.00
CA ASP A 84 -73.83 -23.88 -7.58
C ASP A 84 -72.74 -23.32 -6.62
N VAL A 85 -71.95 -24.18 -5.97
CA VAL A 85 -70.91 -23.76 -5.04
C VAL A 85 -69.68 -23.32 -5.79
N SER A 86 -69.34 -22.01 -5.69
CA SER A 86 -68.10 -21.42 -6.20
C SER A 86 -67.07 -21.35 -5.11
N LEU A 87 -66.01 -22.11 -5.29
CA LEU A 87 -64.84 -22.09 -4.35
C LEU A 87 -63.74 -21.17 -4.85
N PRO A 88 -62.92 -20.56 -3.91
CA PRO A 88 -61.76 -19.80 -4.29
C PRO A 88 -60.74 -20.59 -5.16
N ASN A 89 -59.90 -19.89 -5.88
CA ASN A 89 -58.81 -20.48 -6.68
C ASN A 89 -59.25 -21.54 -7.72
N SER A 90 -60.41 -21.37 -8.31
CA SER A 90 -60.99 -22.34 -9.25
C SER A 90 -61.17 -23.72 -8.59
N GLY A 91 -61.42 -23.73 -7.29
CA GLY A 91 -61.75 -24.94 -6.56
C GLY A 91 -63.14 -25.49 -6.95
N TYR A 92 -63.34 -26.74 -6.65
CA TYR A 92 -64.63 -27.46 -6.92
C TYR A 92 -64.83 -28.50 -5.83
N MET A 93 -66.08 -28.96 -5.77
CA MET A 93 -66.44 -30.08 -4.92
C MET A 93 -66.95 -31.24 -5.78
N CYS A 94 -66.81 -32.44 -5.24
CA CYS A 94 -67.39 -33.62 -5.83
C CYS A 94 -67.79 -34.63 -4.74
N VAL A 95 -68.67 -35.52 -5.06
CA VAL A 95 -69.17 -36.60 -4.17
C VAL A 95 -68.90 -37.94 -4.82
N ALA A 96 -68.32 -38.87 -4.04
CA ALA A 96 -68.15 -40.27 -4.45
C ALA A 96 -68.82 -41.20 -3.46
N ASP A 97 -69.27 -42.38 -3.97
CA ASP A 97 -69.83 -43.44 -3.16
C ASP A 97 -68.74 -44.16 -2.32
N LYS A 98 -69.15 -45.17 -1.52
CA LYS A 98 -68.22 -45.99 -0.74
C LYS A 98 -67.18 -46.74 -1.55
N SER A 99 -67.49 -47.06 -2.80
CA SER A 99 -66.55 -47.72 -3.72
C SER A 99 -65.50 -46.74 -4.25
N GLY A 100 -65.72 -45.42 -4.10
CA GLY A 100 -64.90 -44.34 -4.65
C GLY A 100 -65.38 -43.88 -6.04
N GLN A 101 -66.49 -44.42 -6.53
CA GLN A 101 -67.05 -44.04 -7.82
C GLN A 101 -67.70 -42.67 -7.73
N LEU A 102 -67.39 -41.78 -8.66
CA LEU A 102 -67.87 -40.40 -8.70
C LEU A 102 -69.36 -40.33 -8.90
N LEU A 103 -70.10 -39.77 -7.93
CA LEU A 103 -71.54 -39.53 -7.99
C LEU A 103 -71.89 -38.16 -8.53
N CYS A 104 -71.31 -37.11 -7.94
CA CYS A 104 -71.53 -35.71 -8.32
C CYS A 104 -70.24 -35.00 -8.60
N HIS A 105 -70.19 -34.15 -9.64
CA HIS A 105 -69.04 -33.31 -10.02
C HIS A 105 -69.56 -32.16 -10.90
N PRO A 106 -69.01 -30.90 -10.76
CA PRO A 106 -69.51 -29.75 -11.53
C PRO A 106 -69.52 -29.94 -13.05
N LYS A 107 -68.66 -30.80 -13.55
CA LYS A 107 -68.59 -31.13 -15.01
C LYS A 107 -69.18 -32.46 -15.39
N ILE A 108 -69.88 -33.14 -14.51
CA ILE A 108 -70.40 -34.52 -14.80
C ILE A 108 -71.47 -34.54 -15.89
N ARG A 109 -72.24 -33.45 -15.97
CA ARG A 109 -73.27 -33.31 -17.03
C ARG A 109 -72.70 -33.10 -18.41
N SER A 110 -71.53 -32.32 -18.45
CA SER A 110 -70.83 -32.03 -19.71
C SER A 110 -69.85 -33.13 -20.13
N ASN A 111 -69.38 -33.93 -19.16
CA ASN A 111 -68.44 -35.02 -19.38
C ASN A 111 -68.79 -36.25 -18.54
N PRO A 112 -69.71 -37.08 -19.03
CA PRO A 112 -70.24 -38.30 -18.34
C PRO A 112 -69.11 -39.33 -18.06
N GLU A 113 -68.04 -39.37 -18.82
CA GLU A 113 -66.93 -40.30 -18.61
C GLU A 113 -66.23 -40.13 -17.23
N LEU A 114 -66.36 -38.96 -16.61
CA LEU A 114 -65.88 -38.72 -15.24
C LEU A 114 -66.44 -39.69 -14.22
N ARG A 115 -67.64 -40.29 -14.49
CA ARG A 115 -68.26 -41.32 -13.62
C ARG A 115 -67.42 -42.57 -13.46
N GLN A 116 -66.55 -42.85 -14.42
CA GLN A 116 -65.69 -44.04 -14.36
C GLN A 116 -64.45 -43.78 -13.44
N SER A 117 -64.26 -42.55 -13.00
CA SER A 117 -63.15 -42.19 -12.10
C SER A 117 -63.35 -42.68 -10.68
N ASN A 118 -62.38 -43.39 -10.13
CA ASN A 118 -62.43 -43.84 -8.75
C ASN A 118 -61.48 -42.88 -7.91
N LEU A 119 -62.09 -41.98 -7.14
CA LEU A 119 -61.38 -40.98 -6.37
C LEU A 119 -60.68 -41.60 -5.18
N LEU A 120 -61.13 -42.64 -4.56
CA LEU A 120 -60.53 -43.31 -3.42
C LEU A 120 -59.20 -44.00 -3.75
N GLU A 121 -58.98 -44.35 -5.00
CA GLU A 121 -57.74 -44.95 -5.49
C GLU A 121 -56.66 -43.88 -5.87
N HIS A 122 -57.03 -42.58 -5.86
CA HIS A 122 -56.03 -41.55 -6.11
C HIS A 122 -54.97 -41.51 -5.03
N GLN A 123 -53.72 -41.36 -5.44
CA GLN A 123 -52.60 -41.16 -4.50
C GLN A 123 -52.56 -39.74 -3.97
N ILE A 124 -52.56 -39.60 -2.69
CA ILE A 124 -52.46 -38.32 -1.98
C ILE A 124 -51.24 -38.31 -1.05
N SER A 125 -50.61 -37.16 -0.89
CA SER A 125 -49.53 -36.93 0.07
C SER A 125 -50.09 -36.11 1.23
N VAL A 126 -49.97 -36.65 2.43
CA VAL A 126 -50.27 -35.96 3.69
C VAL A 126 -48.95 -35.60 4.36
N ASP A 127 -48.77 -34.36 4.73
CA ASP A 127 -47.54 -33.82 5.40
C ASP A 127 -46.23 -34.12 4.66
N ASP A 128 -46.25 -34.00 3.32
CA ASP A 128 -45.10 -34.27 2.41
C ASP A 128 -44.45 -35.66 2.57
N GLN A 129 -45.12 -36.57 3.26
CA GLN A 129 -44.67 -37.96 3.44
C GLN A 129 -45.30 -38.92 2.45
N LYS A 130 -44.91 -40.19 2.52
CA LYS A 130 -45.23 -41.26 1.56
C LYS A 130 -46.61 -41.17 0.93
N LYS A 131 -46.65 -41.16 -0.40
CA LYS A 131 -47.88 -41.27 -1.17
C LYS A 131 -48.64 -42.52 -0.78
N ALA A 132 -49.91 -42.37 -0.43
CA ALA A 132 -50.84 -43.47 -0.12
C ALA A 132 -52.16 -43.21 -0.83
N THR A 133 -52.97 -44.24 -1.01
CA THR A 133 -54.32 -44.05 -1.58
C THR A 133 -55.20 -43.37 -0.53
N ILE A 134 -56.15 -42.54 -1.00
CA ILE A 134 -57.14 -41.89 -0.15
C ILE A 134 -57.85 -42.89 0.73
N ARG A 135 -58.22 -44.03 0.16
CA ARG A 135 -58.86 -45.14 0.89
C ARG A 135 -58.04 -45.63 2.05
N SER A 136 -56.74 -45.92 1.82
CA SER A 136 -55.91 -46.48 2.87
C SER A 136 -55.66 -45.50 3.99
N LEU A 137 -55.71 -44.19 3.72
CA LEU A 137 -55.53 -43.13 4.71
C LEU A 137 -56.82 -42.85 5.52
N LEU A 138 -57.98 -42.87 4.87
CA LEU A 138 -59.30 -42.79 5.55
C LEU A 138 -59.47 -43.92 6.53
N ASP A 139 -59.16 -45.15 6.09
CA ASP A 139 -59.27 -46.35 6.94
C ASP A 139 -58.35 -46.26 8.20
N ARG A 140 -57.22 -45.60 8.07
CA ARG A 140 -56.27 -45.41 9.20
C ARG A 140 -56.66 -44.24 10.08
N SER A 141 -57.24 -43.18 9.57
CA SER A 141 -57.50 -41.94 10.34
C SER A 141 -58.62 -42.11 11.35
N GLY A 142 -59.55 -43.03 11.17
CA GLY A 142 -60.70 -43.29 12.05
C GLY A 142 -61.67 -42.10 12.20
N THR A 143 -61.36 -40.93 11.64
CA THR A 143 -62.10 -39.67 11.80
C THR A 143 -63.07 -39.38 10.67
N GLY A 144 -63.04 -40.18 9.60
CA GLY A 144 -63.88 -39.96 8.40
C GLY A 144 -63.55 -38.72 7.58
N SER A 145 -62.42 -37.99 7.97
CA SER A 145 -61.93 -36.82 7.25
C SER A 145 -60.43 -36.91 7.02
N LEU A 146 -59.98 -36.41 5.90
CA LEU A 146 -58.58 -36.41 5.47
C LEU A 146 -58.28 -35.17 4.61
N THR A 147 -57.13 -34.58 4.78
CA THR A 147 -56.64 -33.51 3.90
C THR A 147 -55.21 -33.80 3.45
N GLY A 148 -54.94 -33.56 2.19
CA GLY A 148 -53.61 -33.75 1.62
C GLY A 148 -53.52 -33.16 0.22
N THR A 149 -52.44 -33.48 -0.48
CA THR A 149 -52.15 -32.92 -1.80
C THR A 149 -52.14 -34.03 -2.85
N ILE A 150 -52.92 -33.87 -3.92
CA ILE A 150 -52.90 -34.74 -5.11
C ILE A 150 -52.06 -34.07 -6.20
N GLY A 151 -51.25 -34.87 -6.87
CA GLY A 151 -50.39 -34.40 -7.96
C GLY A 151 -49.05 -33.88 -7.46
N SER A 152 -48.27 -33.33 -8.37
CA SER A 152 -46.96 -32.79 -8.09
C SER A 152 -46.67 -31.53 -8.92
N GLY A 153 -45.83 -30.64 -8.39
CA GLY A 153 -45.39 -29.46 -9.11
C GLY A 153 -46.50 -28.46 -9.44
N ARG A 154 -46.64 -28.07 -10.72
CA ARG A 154 -47.58 -27.04 -11.15
C ARG A 154 -49.06 -27.50 -11.15
N ALA A 155 -49.29 -28.76 -11.06
CA ALA A 155 -50.62 -29.37 -11.10
C ALA A 155 -51.09 -29.89 -9.72
N ALA A 156 -50.39 -29.50 -8.63
CA ALA A 156 -50.78 -29.91 -7.29
C ALA A 156 -52.12 -29.26 -6.88
N GLU A 157 -52.99 -30.07 -6.33
CA GLU A 157 -54.28 -29.67 -5.76
C GLU A 157 -54.34 -30.11 -4.31
N VAL A 158 -54.79 -29.21 -3.45
CA VAL A 158 -55.13 -29.56 -2.05
C VAL A 158 -56.53 -30.17 -2.07
N VAL A 159 -56.67 -31.36 -1.49
CA VAL A 159 -57.91 -32.06 -1.42
C VAL A 159 -58.24 -32.37 0.04
N SER A 160 -59.44 -31.97 0.46
CA SER A 160 -60.01 -32.38 1.75
C SER A 160 -61.19 -33.33 1.50
N VAL A 161 -61.20 -34.38 2.27
CA VAL A 161 -62.24 -35.41 2.19
C VAL A 161 -63.02 -35.41 3.52
N ALA A 162 -64.35 -35.41 3.43
CA ALA A 162 -65.23 -35.59 4.57
C ALA A 162 -66.26 -36.69 4.34
N SER A 163 -66.53 -37.49 5.36
CA SER A 163 -67.55 -38.55 5.24
C SER A 163 -68.99 -37.96 5.30
N LEU A 164 -69.80 -38.37 4.41
CA LEU A 164 -71.26 -38.14 4.42
C LEU A 164 -71.92 -39.41 4.95
N SER A 165 -71.94 -39.62 6.28
CA SER A 165 -72.35 -40.85 6.93
C SER A 165 -73.79 -41.27 6.51
N ASP A 166 -74.68 -40.28 6.47
CA ASP A 166 -76.14 -40.51 6.17
C ASP A 166 -76.37 -40.91 4.73
N LEU A 167 -75.44 -40.52 3.82
CA LEU A 167 -75.54 -40.86 2.38
C LEU A 167 -74.55 -41.98 1.98
N ASN A 168 -73.85 -42.52 2.94
CA ASN A 168 -72.89 -43.59 2.67
C ASN A 168 -71.88 -43.24 1.54
N SER A 169 -71.45 -41.96 1.54
CA SER A 169 -70.63 -41.33 0.51
C SER A 169 -69.54 -40.47 1.08
N SER A 170 -68.65 -40.00 0.29
CA SER A 170 -67.54 -39.04 0.70
C SER A 170 -67.61 -37.80 -0.15
N LEU A 171 -67.50 -36.63 0.51
CA LEU A 171 -67.37 -35.30 -0.09
C LEU A 171 -65.88 -34.95 -0.26
N PHE A 172 -65.52 -34.52 -1.42
CA PHE A 172 -64.19 -34.07 -1.76
C PHE A 172 -64.23 -32.58 -2.11
N VAL A 173 -63.37 -31.79 -1.50
CA VAL A 173 -63.16 -30.36 -1.77
C VAL A 173 -61.77 -30.19 -2.36
N HIS A 174 -61.71 -29.70 -3.59
CA HIS A 174 -60.50 -29.52 -4.36
C HIS A 174 -60.18 -28.04 -4.49
N GLN A 175 -58.94 -27.62 -4.22
CA GLN A 175 -58.46 -26.28 -4.52
C GLN A 175 -57.09 -26.34 -5.16
N SER A 176 -56.88 -25.55 -6.23
CA SER A 176 -55.60 -25.47 -6.95
C SER A 176 -54.65 -24.45 -6.34
N GLU A 177 -53.40 -24.84 -6.14
CA GLU A 177 -52.34 -23.91 -5.74
C GLU A 177 -51.92 -22.92 -6.85
N LYS A 178 -52.33 -23.16 -8.12
CA LYS A 178 -51.90 -22.35 -9.28
C LYS A 178 -52.21 -20.87 -9.17
N GLY A 179 -53.43 -20.52 -8.79
CA GLY A 179 -53.88 -19.13 -8.69
C GLY A 179 -53.07 -18.35 -7.71
N PHE A 180 -52.80 -18.96 -6.56
CA PHE A 180 -52.05 -18.33 -5.50
C PHE A 180 -50.57 -18.22 -5.81
N ARG A 181 -49.91 -19.25 -6.33
CA ARG A 181 -48.50 -19.17 -6.79
C ARG A 181 -48.29 -18.03 -7.79
N ARG A 182 -49.26 -17.77 -8.67
CA ARG A 182 -49.22 -16.66 -9.62
C ARG A 182 -49.27 -15.32 -8.90
N ALA A 183 -50.18 -15.16 -7.93
CA ALA A 183 -50.28 -13.94 -7.11
C ALA A 183 -49.02 -13.67 -6.29
N VAL A 184 -48.47 -14.69 -5.64
CA VAL A 184 -47.20 -14.57 -4.88
C VAL A 184 -46.03 -14.16 -5.78
N ASN A 185 -45.89 -14.80 -6.95
CA ASN A 185 -44.83 -14.44 -7.88
C ASN A 185 -45.00 -13.03 -8.44
N MET A 186 -46.24 -12.59 -8.72
CA MET A 186 -46.54 -11.24 -9.18
C MET A 186 -46.15 -10.15 -8.17
N LEU A 187 -46.15 -10.46 -6.88
CA LEU A 187 -45.78 -9.57 -5.80
C LEU A 187 -44.28 -9.63 -5.49
N LEU A 188 -43.65 -10.80 -5.50
CA LEU A 188 -42.26 -10.99 -5.13
C LEU A 188 -41.27 -10.57 -6.23
N ILE A 189 -41.62 -10.72 -7.51
CA ILE A 189 -40.72 -10.35 -8.62
C ILE A 189 -40.38 -8.86 -8.60
N PRO A 190 -41.31 -7.90 -8.52
CA PRO A 190 -40.98 -6.48 -8.48
C PRO A 190 -40.21 -6.09 -7.21
N ILE A 191 -40.53 -6.68 -6.05
CA ILE A 191 -39.80 -6.44 -4.81
C ILE A 191 -38.36 -6.88 -4.96
N GLY A 192 -38.10 -8.06 -5.51
CA GLY A 192 -36.75 -8.53 -5.81
C GLY A 192 -35.99 -7.62 -6.79
N GLY A 193 -36.70 -7.13 -7.81
CA GLY A 193 -36.15 -6.17 -8.78
C GLY A 193 -35.72 -4.84 -8.13
N ILE A 194 -36.59 -4.29 -7.28
CA ILE A 194 -36.24 -3.05 -6.53
C ILE A 194 -35.06 -3.28 -5.60
N ALA A 195 -35.04 -4.38 -4.85
CA ALA A 195 -33.94 -4.72 -3.96
C ALA A 195 -32.59 -4.85 -4.71
N LEU A 196 -32.63 -5.44 -5.92
CA LEU A 196 -31.45 -5.56 -6.78
C LEU A 196 -30.95 -4.17 -7.24
N VAL A 197 -31.83 -3.30 -7.69
CA VAL A 197 -31.48 -1.94 -8.13
C VAL A 197 -30.87 -1.12 -6.99
N VAL A 198 -31.49 -1.16 -5.80
CA VAL A 198 -30.98 -0.49 -4.60
C VAL A 198 -29.61 -1.05 -4.19
N GLY A 199 -29.45 -2.36 -4.22
CA GLY A 199 -28.20 -3.04 -3.93
C GLY A 199 -27.07 -2.61 -4.88
N LEU A 200 -27.32 -2.60 -6.18
CA LEU A 200 -26.37 -2.13 -7.19
C LEU A 200 -26.02 -0.65 -7.00
N GLY A 201 -27.01 0.19 -6.67
CA GLY A 201 -26.80 1.60 -6.37
C GLY A 201 -25.87 1.81 -5.17
N LEU A 202 -26.08 1.07 -4.08
CA LEU A 202 -25.24 1.10 -2.88
C LEU A 202 -23.79 0.68 -3.19
N ILE A 203 -23.61 -0.38 -4.00
CA ILE A 203 -22.28 -0.83 -4.43
C ILE A 203 -21.55 0.27 -5.23
N LEU A 204 -22.25 0.93 -6.16
CA LEU A 204 -21.68 2.02 -6.95
C LEU A 204 -21.27 3.21 -6.08
N VAL A 205 -22.10 3.59 -5.10
CA VAL A 205 -21.81 4.68 -4.17
C VAL A 205 -20.60 4.34 -3.29
N THR A 206 -20.55 3.12 -2.71
CA THR A 206 -19.43 2.68 -1.87
C THR A 206 -18.14 2.57 -2.66
N LYS A 207 -18.18 2.04 -3.88
CA LYS A 207 -17.02 1.99 -4.78
C LYS A 207 -16.48 3.39 -5.08
N ARG A 208 -17.38 4.32 -5.42
CA ARG A 208 -16.99 5.70 -5.73
C ARG A 208 -16.41 6.44 -4.52
N ALA A 209 -17.00 6.25 -3.34
CA ALA A 209 -16.49 6.79 -2.08
C ALA A 209 -15.11 6.22 -1.72
N SER A 210 -14.92 4.90 -1.85
CA SER A 210 -13.64 4.23 -1.57
C SER A 210 -12.53 4.71 -2.48
N VAL A 211 -12.79 4.84 -3.79
CA VAL A 211 -11.81 5.39 -4.74
C VAL A 211 -11.47 6.85 -4.40
N GLY A 212 -12.48 7.68 -4.07
CA GLY A 212 -12.25 9.07 -3.68
C GLY A 212 -11.40 9.21 -2.40
N ILE A 213 -11.65 8.37 -1.40
CA ILE A 213 -10.85 8.33 -0.17
C ILE A 213 -9.42 7.89 -0.47
N LEU A 214 -9.25 6.82 -1.25
CA LEU A 214 -7.93 6.30 -1.61
C LEU A 214 -7.07 7.33 -2.34
N ASN A 215 -7.64 8.02 -3.33
CA ASN A 215 -6.94 9.08 -4.07
C ASN A 215 -6.52 10.24 -3.14
N ARG A 216 -7.38 10.62 -2.17
CA ARG A 216 -7.00 11.64 -1.18
C ARG A 216 -5.82 11.22 -0.32
N TYR A 217 -5.81 9.96 0.13
CA TYR A 217 -4.68 9.42 0.91
C TYR A 217 -3.39 9.34 0.08
N GLU A 218 -3.47 8.91 -1.17
CA GLU A 218 -2.30 8.85 -2.06
C GLU A 218 -1.70 10.24 -2.31
N ASN A 219 -2.55 11.24 -2.60
CA ASN A 219 -2.10 12.61 -2.77
C ASN A 219 -1.48 13.18 -1.48
N LYS A 220 -2.08 12.87 -0.32
CA LYS A 220 -1.53 13.33 0.97
C LYS A 220 -0.20 12.67 1.31
N ILE A 221 -0.04 11.38 1.01
CA ILE A 221 1.25 10.67 1.18
C ILE A 221 2.30 11.24 0.23
N ALA A 222 1.95 11.54 -1.02
CA ALA A 222 2.87 12.15 -1.98
C ALA A 222 3.34 13.54 -1.49
N GLU A 223 2.44 14.40 -1.02
CA GLU A 223 2.76 15.71 -0.45
C GLU A 223 3.70 15.60 0.78
N ILE A 224 3.40 14.66 1.70
CA ILE A 224 4.25 14.42 2.88
C ILE A 224 5.64 13.92 2.49
N ASN A 225 5.72 13.00 1.53
CA ASN A 225 7.01 12.46 1.07
C ASN A 225 7.87 13.54 0.41
N GLU A 226 7.28 14.38 -0.46
CA GLU A 226 7.98 15.50 -1.08
C GLU A 226 8.51 16.49 -0.04
N GLY A 227 7.67 16.89 0.94
CA GLY A 227 8.08 17.77 2.03
C GLY A 227 9.15 17.13 2.95
N LEU A 228 9.11 15.81 3.15
CA LEU A 228 10.12 15.09 3.92
C LEU A 228 11.45 15.04 3.16
N GLU A 229 11.44 14.73 1.87
CA GLU A 229 12.65 14.71 1.04
C GLU A 229 13.33 16.07 1.01
N GLU A 230 12.56 17.15 0.86
CA GLU A 230 13.09 18.51 0.89
C GLU A 230 13.68 18.86 2.28
N THR A 231 12.99 18.48 3.36
CA THR A 231 13.46 18.69 4.72
C THR A 231 14.77 17.93 4.99
N VAL A 232 14.84 16.65 4.57
CA VAL A 232 16.06 15.83 4.70
C VAL A 232 17.20 16.46 3.91
N ARG A 233 16.95 16.87 2.66
CA ARG A 233 17.96 17.52 1.82
C ARG A 233 18.48 18.82 2.42
N THR A 234 17.58 19.65 2.94
CA THR A 234 17.95 20.94 3.56
C THR A 234 18.75 20.74 4.84
N ARG A 235 18.31 19.82 5.72
CA ARG A 235 19.04 19.49 6.96
C ARG A 235 20.38 18.85 6.68
N SER A 236 20.46 17.94 5.70
CA SER A 236 21.73 17.31 5.31
C SER A 236 22.73 18.35 4.82
N ARG A 237 22.31 19.29 3.95
CA ARG A 237 23.17 20.40 3.49
C ARG A 237 23.61 21.29 4.63
N ALA A 238 22.73 21.62 5.57
CA ALA A 238 23.08 22.44 6.72
C ALA A 238 24.09 21.72 7.63
N LEU A 239 23.92 20.42 7.87
CA LEU A 239 24.87 19.61 8.65
C LEU A 239 26.24 19.55 7.98
N THR A 240 26.31 19.33 6.65
CA THR A 240 27.57 19.35 5.90
C THR A 240 28.25 20.70 6.01
N LYS A 241 27.53 21.80 5.78
CA LYS A 241 28.10 23.16 5.95
C LYS A 241 28.62 23.42 7.36
N THR A 242 27.89 22.96 8.38
CA THR A 242 28.32 23.12 9.79
C THR A 242 29.53 22.26 10.06
N ARG A 243 29.59 21.01 9.57
CA ARG A 243 30.78 20.16 9.65
C ARG A 243 32.01 20.87 9.08
N ASP A 244 31.90 21.36 7.85
CA ASP A 244 32.99 21.98 7.12
C ASP A 244 33.47 23.26 7.83
N ALA A 245 32.54 24.07 8.31
CA ALA A 245 32.87 25.28 9.05
C ALA A 245 33.59 24.99 10.39
N VAL A 246 33.17 23.95 11.13
CA VAL A 246 33.82 23.53 12.37
C VAL A 246 35.21 22.98 12.09
N ILE A 247 35.38 22.14 11.06
CA ILE A 247 36.67 21.59 10.67
C ILE A 247 37.63 22.73 10.30
N LEU A 248 37.20 23.64 9.43
CA LEU A 248 38.01 24.78 9.02
C LEU A 248 38.35 25.70 10.22
N GLY A 249 37.38 25.92 11.13
CA GLY A 249 37.63 26.71 12.36
C GLY A 249 38.67 26.08 13.28
N LEU A 250 38.63 24.73 13.45
CA LEU A 250 39.65 24.02 14.24
C LEU A 250 41.01 24.03 13.54
N ALA A 251 41.06 23.87 12.24
CA ALA A 251 42.28 23.97 11.46
C ALA A 251 42.89 25.37 11.58
N LYS A 252 42.10 26.44 11.41
CA LYS A 252 42.57 27.85 11.61
C LYS A 252 43.03 28.13 13.03
N LEU A 253 42.39 27.55 14.04
CA LEU A 253 42.81 27.69 15.41
C LEU A 253 44.18 27.02 15.64
N SER A 254 44.41 25.84 15.04
CA SER A 254 45.74 25.20 15.08
C SER A 254 46.82 26.04 14.39
N GLU A 255 46.52 26.60 13.23
CA GLU A 255 47.41 27.43 12.42
C GLU A 255 47.70 28.79 13.06
N SER A 256 46.78 29.35 13.85
CA SER A 256 46.96 30.64 14.53
C SER A 256 48.13 30.67 15.50
N ARG A 257 48.70 29.51 15.87
CA ARG A 257 49.93 29.39 16.64
C ARG A 257 51.19 29.49 15.77
N ASP A 258 51.06 29.23 14.48
CA ASP A 258 52.11 29.43 13.49
C ASP A 258 51.94 30.83 12.87
N ASN A 259 53.00 31.55 12.57
CA ASN A 259 52.94 32.92 12.03
C ASN A 259 52.44 32.99 10.58
N ASP A 260 51.58 32.07 10.16
CA ASP A 260 51.01 32.04 8.81
C ASP A 260 49.77 32.93 8.69
N THR A 261 49.53 33.49 7.52
CA THR A 261 48.61 34.61 7.28
C THR A 261 47.13 34.24 7.27
N GLY A 262 46.71 33.09 7.81
CA GLY A 262 45.30 32.69 7.93
C GLY A 262 44.56 32.35 6.62
N GLN A 263 45.19 32.53 5.48
CA GLN A 263 44.64 32.17 4.15
C GLN A 263 45.32 30.92 3.56
N HIS A 264 46.29 30.35 4.25
CA HIS A 264 47.03 29.18 3.81
C HIS A 264 46.09 27.98 3.58
N LEU A 265 45.20 27.71 4.50
CA LEU A 265 44.25 26.56 4.39
C LEU A 265 43.35 26.65 3.18
N GLU A 266 42.85 27.85 2.85
CA GLU A 266 42.02 28.06 1.66
C GLU A 266 42.84 27.86 0.38
N ARG A 267 44.12 28.34 0.38
CA ARG A 267 45.02 28.15 -0.76
C ARG A 267 45.38 26.67 -0.96
N ILE A 268 45.75 25.98 0.11
CA ILE A 268 46.04 24.53 0.07
C ILE A 268 44.82 23.77 -0.49
N GLY A 269 43.59 24.02 0.02
CA GLY A 269 42.39 23.41 -0.44
C GLY A 269 42.17 23.62 -1.96
N ALA A 270 42.41 24.83 -2.45
CA ALA A 270 42.28 25.15 -3.87
C ALA A 270 43.34 24.42 -4.73
N TYR A 271 44.59 24.46 -4.33
CA TYR A 271 45.69 23.79 -5.06
C TYR A 271 45.47 22.27 -5.11
N VAL A 272 45.07 21.70 -3.99
CA VAL A 272 44.74 20.27 -3.89
C VAL A 272 43.60 19.90 -4.85
N ASN A 273 42.52 20.69 -4.92
CA ASN A 273 41.44 20.48 -5.81
C ASN A 273 41.85 20.58 -7.30
N ILE A 274 42.71 21.56 -7.65
CA ILE A 274 43.25 21.68 -9.01
C ILE A 274 44.08 20.44 -9.36
N LEU A 275 45.00 20.01 -8.47
CA LEU A 275 45.81 18.82 -8.69
C LEU A 275 44.96 17.56 -8.87
N THR A 276 43.98 17.36 -7.98
CA THR A 276 43.10 16.19 -8.00
C THR A 276 42.29 16.12 -9.27
N LYS A 277 41.75 17.27 -9.72
CA LYS A 277 41.01 17.37 -11.02
C LYS A 277 41.89 16.95 -12.20
N HIS A 278 43.15 17.46 -12.26
CA HIS A 278 44.05 17.12 -13.35
C HIS A 278 44.58 15.69 -13.26
N LEU A 279 44.85 15.18 -12.03
CA LEU A 279 45.25 13.80 -11.82
C LEU A 279 44.13 12.80 -12.22
N ALA A 280 42.87 13.13 -11.89
CA ALA A 280 41.69 12.33 -12.30
C ALA A 280 41.56 12.23 -13.83
N SER A 281 42.07 13.20 -14.58
CA SER A 281 42.13 13.12 -16.05
C SER A 281 43.25 12.18 -16.57
N LEU A 282 44.18 11.80 -15.75
CA LEU A 282 45.29 10.90 -16.06
C LEU A 282 45.02 9.47 -15.64
N LYS A 283 44.41 9.28 -14.47
CA LYS A 283 44.09 7.97 -13.89
C LYS A 283 42.84 8.01 -13.02
N PRO A 284 42.08 6.90 -12.91
CA PRO A 284 40.91 6.84 -12.04
C PRO A 284 41.29 7.10 -10.58
N LEU A 285 40.51 7.93 -9.90
CA LEU A 285 40.62 8.21 -8.47
C LEU A 285 39.33 7.81 -7.75
N PRO A 286 39.39 7.44 -6.46
CA PRO A 286 38.21 7.17 -5.66
C PRO A 286 37.29 8.40 -5.58
N PRO A 287 35.95 8.26 -5.66
CA PRO A 287 35.03 9.39 -5.56
C PRO A 287 35.18 10.18 -4.26
N GLU A 288 35.41 9.49 -3.14
CA GLU A 288 35.59 10.06 -1.81
C GLU A 288 36.80 11.01 -1.77
N LEU A 289 37.87 10.66 -2.49
CA LEU A 289 39.05 11.51 -2.63
C LEU A 289 38.69 12.79 -3.40
N LEU A 290 37.85 12.70 -4.44
CA LEU A 290 37.49 13.87 -5.25
C LEU A 290 36.62 14.87 -4.50
N GLU A 291 35.77 14.37 -3.58
CA GLU A 291 34.79 15.18 -2.86
C GLU A 291 35.39 15.86 -1.62
N ASP A 292 36.20 15.15 -0.85
CA ASP A 292 36.57 15.54 0.50
C ASP A 292 38.05 16.01 0.64
N ILE A 293 38.90 15.76 -0.36
CA ILE A 293 40.35 16.03 -0.22
C ILE A 293 40.67 17.50 0.07
N GLY A 294 39.91 18.42 -0.53
CA GLY A 294 40.14 19.87 -0.33
C GLY A 294 39.91 20.29 1.11
N LEU A 295 38.84 19.76 1.77
CA LEU A 295 38.59 20.04 3.16
C LEU A 295 39.52 19.22 4.09
N ALA A 296 39.76 17.94 3.76
CA ALA A 296 40.64 17.07 4.54
C ALA A 296 42.07 17.61 4.60
N SER A 297 42.55 18.23 3.51
CA SER A 297 43.89 18.84 3.47
C SER A 297 44.07 20.00 4.47
N SER A 298 42.98 20.65 4.88
CA SER A 298 43.09 21.72 5.92
C SER A 298 43.56 21.17 7.27
N LEU A 299 43.48 19.88 7.52
CA LEU A 299 43.90 19.25 8.78
C LEU A 299 45.31 18.68 8.72
N HIS A 300 46.08 18.86 7.61
CA HIS A 300 47.40 18.27 7.45
C HIS A 300 48.33 18.60 8.60
N ASP A 301 48.27 19.84 9.10
CA ASP A 301 49.13 20.43 10.12
C ASP A 301 48.51 20.50 11.52
N ILE A 302 47.34 19.86 11.75
CA ILE A 302 46.63 19.90 13.05
C ILE A 302 47.49 19.48 14.23
N GLY A 303 48.47 18.61 14.00
CA GLY A 303 49.40 18.14 15.05
C GLY A 303 50.43 19.17 15.51
N LYS A 304 50.60 20.30 14.81
CA LYS A 304 51.45 21.40 15.26
C LYS A 304 51.04 21.96 16.64
N VAL A 305 49.77 21.74 17.02
CA VAL A 305 49.29 22.08 18.37
C VAL A 305 50.10 21.43 19.49
N GLY A 306 50.69 20.27 19.23
CA GLY A 306 51.53 19.55 20.19
C GLY A 306 53.02 19.89 20.15
N VAL A 307 53.46 20.78 19.25
CA VAL A 307 54.84 21.24 19.15
C VAL A 307 55.06 22.37 20.14
N PRO A 308 56.19 22.38 20.91
CA PRO A 308 56.51 23.48 21.83
C PRO A 308 56.71 24.82 21.10
N ASP A 309 56.18 25.91 21.66
CA ASP A 309 56.25 27.26 21.06
C ASP A 309 57.69 27.72 20.83
N GLN A 310 58.64 27.33 21.68
CA GLN A 310 60.05 27.64 21.53
C GLN A 310 60.64 27.10 20.21
N VAL A 311 60.10 26.01 19.72
CA VAL A 311 60.51 25.37 18.44
C VAL A 311 59.68 25.94 17.29
N LEU A 312 58.36 25.97 17.45
CA LEU A 312 57.44 26.39 16.41
C LEU A 312 57.63 27.86 16.00
N LEU A 313 57.83 28.73 16.97
CA LEU A 313 57.97 30.20 16.76
C LEU A 313 59.42 30.67 16.71
N LYS A 314 60.40 29.76 16.65
CA LYS A 314 61.78 30.12 16.64
C LYS A 314 62.17 30.99 15.43
N PRO A 315 62.68 32.22 15.66
CA PRO A 315 63.19 33.06 14.60
C PRO A 315 64.51 32.53 14.07
N GLY A 316 64.57 31.75 13.05
CA GLY A 316 65.76 31.24 12.41
C GLY A 316 65.77 29.73 12.11
N ARG A 317 66.95 29.21 11.80
CA ARG A 317 67.08 27.79 11.48
C ARG A 317 67.02 26.97 12.76
N LEU A 318 66.27 25.86 12.67
CA LEU A 318 66.17 24.84 13.69
C LEU A 318 67.45 24.02 13.72
N ASP A 319 67.92 23.71 14.92
CA ASP A 319 68.97 22.73 15.13
C ASP A 319 68.42 21.30 14.95
N ALA A 320 69.32 20.31 15.13
CA ALA A 320 68.96 18.91 14.87
C ALA A 320 67.89 18.38 15.87
N GLU A 321 67.89 18.80 17.12
CA GLU A 321 66.92 18.38 18.14
C GLU A 321 65.60 19.12 17.96
N GLU A 322 65.58 20.40 17.67
CA GLU A 322 64.44 21.20 17.35
C GLU A 322 63.73 20.69 16.07
N ARG A 323 64.53 20.29 15.07
CA ARG A 323 63.99 19.65 13.85
C ARG A 323 63.26 18.36 14.18
N LYS A 324 63.84 17.50 15.01
CA LYS A 324 63.15 16.28 15.48
C LYS A 324 61.86 16.60 16.22
N ALA A 325 61.87 17.69 17.03
CA ALA A 325 60.67 18.10 17.79
C ALA A 325 59.53 18.60 16.89
N ILE A 326 59.83 19.23 15.75
CA ILE A 326 58.76 19.61 14.81
C ILE A 326 58.32 18.43 13.91
N GLU A 327 59.27 17.53 13.52
CA GLU A 327 58.99 16.37 12.68
C GLU A 327 58.04 15.34 13.32
N VAL A 328 57.64 15.49 14.60
CA VAL A 328 56.66 14.62 15.25
C VAL A 328 55.20 15.07 15.04
N HIS A 329 54.95 16.32 14.52
CA HIS A 329 53.59 16.82 14.37
C HIS A 329 52.71 15.92 13.50
N PRO A 330 53.17 15.24 12.41
CA PRO A 330 52.34 14.35 11.66
C PRO A 330 51.81 13.18 12.50
N LYS A 331 52.63 12.62 13.37
CA LYS A 331 52.24 11.54 14.30
C LYS A 331 51.26 12.01 15.37
N ILE A 332 51.43 13.22 15.89
CA ILE A 332 50.50 13.80 16.86
C ILE A 332 49.13 14.00 16.21
N GLY A 333 49.10 14.62 15.04
CA GLY A 333 47.86 14.84 14.29
C GLY A 333 47.18 13.55 13.89
N GLN A 334 47.94 12.58 13.38
CA GLN A 334 47.43 11.23 13.10
C GLN A 334 46.74 10.63 14.31
N SER A 335 47.41 10.56 15.46
CA SER A 335 46.87 9.97 16.68
C SER A 335 45.58 10.69 17.13
N CYS A 336 45.55 12.03 17.02
CA CYS A 336 44.37 12.83 17.36
C CYS A 336 43.17 12.48 16.47
N LEU A 337 43.38 12.43 15.14
CA LEU A 337 42.32 12.14 14.18
C LEU A 337 41.84 10.68 14.28
N GLU A 338 42.74 9.73 14.55
CA GLU A 338 42.39 8.32 14.80
C GLU A 338 41.47 8.17 16.02
N ILE A 339 41.76 8.86 17.14
CA ILE A 339 40.91 8.83 18.35
C ILE A 339 39.50 9.38 18.05
N VAL A 340 39.39 10.42 17.23
CA VAL A 340 38.10 10.97 16.81
C VAL A 340 37.38 10.00 15.89
N GLY A 341 38.08 9.42 14.91
CA GLY A 341 37.54 8.45 14.00
C GLY A 341 36.97 7.22 14.70
N GLN A 342 37.69 6.68 15.69
CA GLN A 342 37.21 5.54 16.50
C GLN A 342 35.93 5.84 17.25
N ARG A 343 35.64 7.09 17.63
CA ARG A 343 34.41 7.48 18.33
C ARG A 343 33.24 7.71 17.40
N LEU A 344 33.51 8.14 16.17
CA LEU A 344 32.44 8.46 15.17
C LEU A 344 32.09 7.27 14.28
N GLY A 345 32.88 6.20 14.29
CA GLY A 345 32.75 5.06 13.41
C GLY A 345 33.48 5.25 12.08
N GLU A 346 33.19 4.39 11.09
CA GLU A 346 33.80 4.49 9.77
C GLU A 346 33.34 5.79 9.08
N ASP A 347 34.23 6.77 9.05
CA ASP A 347 34.06 8.03 8.32
C ASP A 347 35.21 8.17 7.31
N ASN A 348 34.89 8.11 6.04
CA ASN A 348 35.87 8.25 4.95
C ASN A 348 36.62 9.56 5.00
N PHE A 349 35.94 10.65 5.43
CA PHE A 349 36.59 11.96 5.59
C PHE A 349 37.72 11.94 6.63
N LEU A 350 37.48 11.39 7.83
CA LEU A 350 38.52 11.35 8.88
C LEU A 350 39.65 10.41 8.52
N SER A 351 39.39 9.32 7.88
CA SER A 351 40.42 8.41 7.36
C SER A 351 41.33 9.12 6.36
N LEU A 352 40.73 9.86 5.42
CA LEU A 352 41.47 10.68 4.45
C LEU A 352 42.30 11.76 5.11
N ALA A 353 41.72 12.51 6.08
CA ALA A 353 42.47 13.52 6.84
C ALA A 353 43.60 12.92 7.64
N THR A 354 43.42 11.73 8.22
CA THR A 354 44.45 10.99 8.95
C THR A 354 45.64 10.62 8.07
N GLU A 355 45.34 10.06 6.87
CA GLU A 355 46.37 9.75 5.87
C GLU A 355 47.15 11.00 5.46
N ILE A 356 46.45 12.07 5.13
CA ILE A 356 47.09 13.35 4.77
C ILE A 356 48.00 13.84 5.90
N CYS A 357 47.48 13.93 7.13
CA CYS A 357 48.22 14.39 8.28
C CYS A 357 49.44 13.53 8.54
N ALA A 358 49.34 12.22 8.47
CA ALA A 358 50.42 11.28 8.77
C ALA A 358 51.56 11.32 7.74
N TYR A 359 51.25 11.60 6.46
CA TYR A 359 52.20 11.31 5.37
C TYR A 359 52.49 12.47 4.43
N HIS A 360 51.97 13.69 4.63
CA HIS A 360 52.19 14.80 3.72
C HIS A 360 53.64 15.30 3.65
N HIS A 361 54.50 14.91 4.58
CA HIS A 361 55.94 15.17 4.59
C HIS A 361 56.79 13.98 4.09
N GLU A 362 56.16 12.87 3.71
CA GLU A 362 56.88 11.81 3.01
C GLU A 362 57.29 12.25 1.61
N LYS A 363 58.46 11.74 1.16
CA LYS A 363 58.99 12.03 -0.17
C LYS A 363 58.99 10.80 -1.04
N TRP A 364 58.82 11.00 -2.31
CA TRP A 364 58.75 9.89 -3.27
C TRP A 364 59.94 8.94 -3.21
N ASP A 365 61.16 9.47 -2.93
CA ASP A 365 62.40 8.70 -2.82
C ASP A 365 62.60 8.03 -1.46
N GLY A 366 61.68 8.20 -0.48
CA GLY A 366 61.79 7.64 0.87
C GLY A 366 62.65 8.45 1.83
N SER A 367 63.16 9.63 1.43
CA SER A 367 63.97 10.51 2.31
C SER A 367 63.07 11.42 3.19
N GLY A 368 61.76 11.24 3.17
CA GLY A 368 60.78 11.98 3.96
C GLY A 368 60.66 11.51 5.41
N TYR A 369 59.69 12.08 6.10
CA TYR A 369 59.33 11.71 7.47
C TYR A 369 57.82 11.68 7.66
N PRO A 370 57.27 11.07 8.71
CA PRO A 370 57.92 10.44 9.86
C PRO A 370 58.20 8.95 9.75
N TYR A 371 57.83 8.29 8.64
CA TYR A 371 57.91 6.83 8.47
C TYR A 371 58.93 6.41 7.41
N GLY A 372 59.35 7.32 6.51
CA GLY A 372 60.26 7.02 5.42
C GLY A 372 59.64 6.17 4.32
N LEU A 373 58.33 6.34 4.04
CA LEU A 373 57.63 5.65 2.96
C LEU A 373 58.12 6.18 1.60
N ALA A 374 58.16 5.27 0.59
CA ALA A 374 58.64 5.61 -0.72
C ALA A 374 57.61 5.25 -1.82
N GLY A 375 57.59 6.00 -2.88
CA GLY A 375 56.80 5.69 -4.08
C GLY A 375 55.29 5.59 -3.80
N THR A 376 54.68 4.52 -4.27
CA THR A 376 53.25 4.28 -4.10
C THR A 376 52.79 3.80 -2.74
N ASP A 377 53.73 3.50 -1.81
CA ASP A 377 53.43 3.21 -0.42
C ASP A 377 52.92 4.45 0.32
N ILE A 378 53.30 5.66 -0.18
CA ILE A 378 52.71 6.90 0.29
C ILE A 378 51.29 7.03 -0.26
N PRO A 379 50.23 7.23 0.57
CA PRO A 379 48.88 7.44 0.09
C PRO A 379 48.79 8.60 -0.94
N VAL A 380 47.98 8.41 -1.96
CA VAL A 380 47.84 9.40 -3.04
C VAL A 380 47.34 10.75 -2.53
N SER A 381 46.52 10.74 -1.50
CA SER A 381 46.03 11.94 -0.77
C SER A 381 47.19 12.77 -0.21
N ALA A 382 48.10 12.14 0.50
CA ALA A 382 49.27 12.78 1.07
C ALA A 382 50.25 13.29 0.01
N ARG A 383 50.48 12.51 -1.07
CA ARG A 383 51.31 12.94 -2.22
C ARG A 383 50.75 14.22 -2.89
N ILE A 384 49.42 14.33 -3.04
CA ILE A 384 48.76 15.52 -3.59
C ILE A 384 49.01 16.72 -2.68
N VAL A 385 48.79 16.57 -1.37
CA VAL A 385 48.94 17.66 -0.40
C VAL A 385 50.41 18.12 -0.31
N ALA A 386 51.37 17.18 -0.40
CA ALA A 386 52.80 17.53 -0.40
C ALA A 386 53.18 18.49 -1.53
N VAL A 387 52.64 18.31 -2.74
CA VAL A 387 52.93 19.27 -3.85
C VAL A 387 52.27 20.63 -3.56
N ALA A 388 51.02 20.64 -3.09
CA ALA A 388 50.27 21.87 -2.80
C ALA A 388 50.96 22.68 -1.68
N ASP A 389 51.33 22.01 -0.60
CA ASP A 389 51.98 22.65 0.58
C ASP A 389 53.34 23.27 0.19
N VAL A 390 54.18 22.53 -0.52
CA VAL A 390 55.47 23.08 -0.98
C VAL A 390 55.27 24.23 -1.96
N TYR A 391 54.30 24.17 -2.87
CA TYR A 391 53.99 25.26 -3.79
C TYR A 391 53.54 26.51 -3.02
N ASP A 392 52.62 26.36 -2.07
CA ASP A 392 52.16 27.45 -1.22
C ASP A 392 53.33 28.09 -0.41
N ALA A 393 54.18 27.24 0.17
CA ALA A 393 55.38 27.71 0.90
C ALA A 393 56.39 28.47 0.05
N LEU A 394 56.44 28.18 -1.26
CA LEU A 394 57.27 28.92 -2.22
C LEU A 394 56.63 30.26 -2.62
N ARG A 395 55.32 30.31 -2.73
CA ARG A 395 54.56 31.48 -3.20
C ARG A 395 54.16 32.43 -2.06
N SER A 396 54.15 31.99 -0.82
CA SER A 396 53.74 32.78 0.34
C SER A 396 54.89 33.58 0.94
N ARG A 397 54.57 34.76 1.46
CA ARG A 397 55.53 35.58 2.24
C ARG A 397 55.78 34.92 3.59
N ARG A 398 57.02 34.70 3.96
CA ARG A 398 57.43 34.21 5.27
C ARG A 398 58.38 35.23 5.95
N PRO A 399 58.49 35.24 7.29
CA PRO A 399 59.27 36.23 8.03
C PRO A 399 60.70 36.42 7.52
N TYR A 400 61.27 35.39 6.86
CA TYR A 400 62.63 35.36 6.36
C TYR A 400 62.74 35.13 4.84
N LYS A 401 61.67 35.19 4.10
CA LYS A 401 61.68 34.86 2.68
C LYS A 401 60.55 35.58 1.93
N GLU A 402 60.96 36.42 0.96
CA GLU A 402 59.99 37.01 0.02
C GLU A 402 59.38 35.94 -0.87
N PRO A 403 58.13 36.12 -1.33
CA PRO A 403 57.46 35.20 -2.24
C PRO A 403 58.27 35.02 -3.53
N MET A 404 58.39 33.79 -4.00
CA MET A 404 58.97 33.51 -5.29
C MET A 404 57.93 33.76 -6.41
N SER A 405 58.40 34.13 -7.59
CA SER A 405 57.55 34.17 -8.77
C SER A 405 57.01 32.77 -9.07
N HIS A 406 55.81 32.69 -9.72
CA HIS A 406 55.23 31.40 -10.17
C HIS A 406 56.26 30.61 -11.00
N ALA A 407 56.93 31.26 -11.99
CA ALA A 407 57.92 30.60 -12.84
C ALA A 407 59.03 29.91 -12.02
N LYS A 408 59.51 30.56 -10.94
CA LYS A 408 60.54 29.95 -10.10
C LYS A 408 60.01 28.81 -9.22
N ALA A 409 58.81 28.97 -8.63
CA ALA A 409 58.15 27.93 -7.87
C ALA A 409 57.90 26.71 -8.75
N ARG A 410 57.40 26.91 -9.98
CA ARG A 410 57.19 25.89 -10.96
C ARG A 410 58.47 25.12 -11.31
N GLU A 411 59.59 25.79 -11.55
CA GLU A 411 60.88 25.16 -11.82
C GLU A 411 61.28 24.22 -10.66
N ILE A 412 61.13 24.64 -9.41
CA ILE A 412 61.45 23.85 -8.22
C ILE A 412 60.54 22.62 -8.12
N ILE A 413 59.24 22.79 -8.31
CA ILE A 413 58.28 21.67 -8.29
C ILE A 413 58.58 20.63 -9.37
N LEU A 414 58.80 21.07 -10.59
CA LEU A 414 59.14 20.19 -11.73
C LEU A 414 60.47 19.44 -11.50
N SER A 415 61.49 20.09 -10.91
CA SER A 415 62.77 19.46 -10.65
C SER A 415 62.71 18.41 -9.53
N GLY A 416 61.63 18.41 -8.73
CA GLY A 416 61.38 17.42 -7.64
C GLY A 416 60.74 16.11 -8.16
N ALA A 417 60.46 15.97 -9.44
CA ALA A 417 59.89 14.76 -10.00
C ALA A 417 60.76 13.52 -9.73
N GLY A 418 60.15 12.45 -9.19
CA GLY A 418 60.83 11.20 -8.89
C GLY A 418 61.77 11.23 -7.67
N THR A 419 61.93 12.38 -7.01
CA THR A 419 62.67 12.53 -5.73
C THR A 419 61.73 12.97 -4.63
N HIS A 420 61.31 14.22 -4.64
CA HIS A 420 60.39 14.77 -3.66
C HIS A 420 58.94 14.35 -3.99
N PHE A 421 58.55 14.44 -5.27
CA PHE A 421 57.18 14.32 -5.72
C PHE A 421 56.95 13.13 -6.67
N ASP A 422 55.72 12.59 -6.63
CA ASP A 422 55.22 11.59 -7.57
C ASP A 422 55.25 12.17 -9.01
N PRO A 423 55.90 11.48 -9.96
CA PRO A 423 55.96 11.92 -11.36
C PRO A 423 54.59 12.13 -12.01
N ASP A 424 53.55 11.34 -11.66
CA ASP A 424 52.19 11.52 -12.16
C ASP A 424 51.60 12.84 -11.67
N LEU A 425 51.88 13.21 -10.41
CA LEU A 425 51.41 14.49 -9.85
C LEU A 425 52.14 15.68 -10.47
N ILE A 426 53.41 15.53 -10.81
CA ILE A 426 54.13 16.58 -11.54
C ILE A 426 53.57 16.76 -12.94
N GLN A 427 53.09 15.67 -13.61
CA GLN A 427 52.37 15.77 -14.85
C GLN A 427 51.01 16.49 -14.69
N ALA A 428 50.26 16.16 -13.59
CA ALA A 428 49.01 16.82 -13.27
C ALA A 428 49.21 18.29 -12.97
N PHE A 429 50.23 18.67 -12.19
CA PHE A 429 50.64 20.04 -11.90
C PHE A 429 50.93 20.81 -13.16
N SER A 430 51.69 20.22 -14.08
CA SER A 430 52.00 20.85 -15.40
C SER A 430 50.76 21.12 -16.27
N ARG A 431 49.72 20.32 -16.13
CA ARG A 431 48.44 20.55 -16.81
C ARG A 431 47.63 21.67 -16.13
N GLY A 432 47.66 21.75 -14.81
CA GLY A 432 46.99 22.76 -14.02
C GLY A 432 47.77 24.03 -13.79
N ASP A 433 48.96 24.18 -14.40
CA ASP A 433 49.95 25.24 -14.18
C ASP A 433 49.33 26.66 -14.15
N ARG A 434 48.51 27.00 -15.16
CA ARG A 434 47.84 28.31 -15.24
C ARG A 434 46.79 28.48 -14.11
N GLU A 435 46.05 27.45 -13.76
CA GLU A 435 45.08 27.54 -12.65
C GLU A 435 45.78 27.79 -11.33
N PHE A 436 46.96 27.23 -11.12
CA PHE A 436 47.79 27.49 -9.95
C PHE A 436 48.27 28.93 -9.89
N GLU A 437 48.80 29.47 -11.04
CA GLU A 437 49.27 30.84 -11.14
C GLU A 437 48.16 31.84 -10.88
N GLU A 438 47.06 31.71 -11.64
CA GLU A 438 45.88 32.58 -11.55
C GLU A 438 45.31 32.62 -10.12
N TYR A 439 45.16 31.48 -9.44
CA TYR A 439 44.68 31.44 -8.06
C TYR A 439 45.66 32.03 -7.06
N SER A 440 46.93 31.73 -7.22
CA SER A 440 47.98 32.27 -6.38
C SER A 440 48.08 33.81 -6.45
N ASP A 441 48.03 34.37 -7.68
CA ASP A 441 48.13 35.80 -7.89
C ASP A 441 46.94 36.59 -7.37
N LEU A 442 45.70 36.02 -7.52
CA LEU A 442 44.47 36.58 -6.92
C LEU A 442 44.55 36.70 -5.39
N GLN A 443 45.27 35.80 -4.71
CA GLN A 443 45.42 35.81 -3.25
C GLN A 443 46.59 36.69 -2.75
N LEU A 444 47.47 37.05 -3.63
CA LEU A 444 48.64 37.89 -3.29
C LEU A 444 48.37 39.38 -3.48
N ASP A 445 47.32 39.81 -4.14
CA ASP A 445 47.00 41.20 -4.42
C ASP A 445 46.11 41.81 -3.32
N PRO A 446 46.65 42.75 -2.50
CA PRO A 446 45.92 43.36 -1.37
C PRO A 446 44.76 44.26 -1.82
N SER A 447 44.67 44.61 -3.10
CA SER A 447 43.66 45.56 -3.63
C SER A 447 42.29 44.97 -3.85
N ASP A 448 42.16 43.61 -3.89
CA ASP A 448 40.91 42.92 -4.19
C ASP A 448 40.19 42.31 -2.98
N SER A 449 40.71 42.53 -1.73
CA SER A 449 40.03 42.02 -0.53
C SER A 449 38.61 42.57 -0.29
N ASP A 450 38.25 43.67 -0.97
CA ASP A 450 36.90 44.26 -0.90
C ASP A 450 35.87 43.64 -1.89
N SER A 451 36.32 42.96 -2.95
CA SER A 451 35.44 42.38 -3.94
C SER A 451 34.95 40.94 -3.57
N ALA A 452 35.84 40.17 -2.92
CA ALA A 452 35.50 38.82 -2.45
C ALA A 452 34.46 38.84 -1.31
N THR A 453 34.44 39.88 -0.49
CA THR A 453 33.43 40.06 0.57
C THR A 453 32.06 40.42 0.00
N ARG A 454 31.98 41.05 -1.18
CA ARG A 454 30.72 41.41 -1.85
C ARG A 454 30.02 40.26 -2.53
N VAL A 455 30.76 39.31 -3.10
CA VAL A 455 30.14 38.15 -3.81
C VAL A 455 29.51 37.13 -2.83
N HIS A 456 30.02 37.07 -1.56
CA HIS A 456 29.40 36.23 -0.54
C HIS A 456 28.25 36.92 0.23
N ALA A 457 28.15 38.25 0.19
CA ALA A 457 27.06 38.98 0.86
C ALA A 457 25.77 39.14 0.05
N GLU A 458 25.81 38.94 -1.27
CA GLU A 458 24.60 39.05 -2.14
C GLU A 458 23.77 37.75 -2.23
N ASN A 459 24.22 36.63 -1.64
CA ASN A 459 23.48 35.37 -1.57
C ASN A 459 22.91 35.00 -0.20
N GLU A 460 22.93 35.93 0.76
CA GLU A 460 22.34 35.74 2.09
C GLU A 460 21.24 36.77 2.35
N PHE A 461 20.07 36.21 2.77
CA PHE A 461 18.87 36.89 3.29
C PHE A 461 17.80 37.33 2.27
N ALA A 462 17.04 36.34 1.81
CA ALA A 462 15.61 36.49 1.72
C ALA A 462 14.98 35.69 2.88
N GLU A 463 14.69 36.36 3.99
CA GLU A 463 13.84 35.81 5.05
C GLU A 463 12.39 35.66 4.52
N PRO A 464 11.69 34.53 4.80
CA PRO A 464 10.25 34.52 4.65
C PRO A 464 9.62 35.13 5.91
N GLU A 465 8.86 36.19 5.70
CA GLU A 465 7.97 36.78 6.71
C GLU A 465 7.08 35.73 7.36
N LEU A 466 7.21 35.56 8.66
CA LEU A 466 6.26 34.91 9.54
C LEU A 466 4.98 35.77 9.57
N GLN A 467 3.97 35.39 8.78
CA GLN A 467 2.61 35.79 9.05
C GLN A 467 1.97 34.86 10.06
N THR A 468 1.76 35.39 11.24
CA THR A 468 0.90 34.90 12.32
C THR A 468 -0.55 34.83 11.85
N CYS A 469 -1.18 33.65 11.90
CA CYS A 469 -2.54 33.41 12.41
C CYS A 469 -2.70 31.91 12.72
#